data_85546fc028c64841cd307dad9660acc1
#
_entry.id   85546fc028c64841cd307dad9660acc1
#
_cell.length_a   1.000
_cell.length_b   1.000
_cell.length_c   1.000
_cell.angle_alpha   90.00
_cell.angle_beta   90.00
_cell.angle_gamma   90.00
#
_symmetry.space_group_name_H-M   'P 1'
#
loop_
_entity.id
_entity.type
_entity.pdbx_description
1 polymer ?
#
loop_
_entity_poly.entity_id
_entity_poly.type
_entity_poly.pdbx_seq_one_letter_code
_entity_poly.pdbx_strand_id
1 'polypeptide(L)'
;MSASATPSAQFRLTIRVKIDDAHGTLSALTGAIAEAGAVVDAVDLVEVDGNHSVRDVVVDASDKDHWGQILAAIEAVAGVELIDTTDRTFLLHVGGKIEQHNKHPLKTRDDLSMTYTPGVARVSLSIADDEDRAFQYTIKRNTVAVVSDGTAVLGLGDIGPLAAMPVMEGKCCLFKEFADVDAFPICLDTTDPEEIVRTVKLIAPAFGGINLEDISAPRCFEIEDRLKAELDVPVFHDDQHGTAVVVMAALLNAVKLTGKRIEELRVLIIGLGAAGIAVTKMLLAGGVRQIVGVDSKGALHVQRADYLDGSMNATKRWFAESTNPDCRAGSPAEVIDGEDLLIGLSGARAMPAEALARMAENAMVFAMANPNPEVSPEEAAKHARIVATGRSDYPNQINNVLCFPGVFRGALDVRAPAITEAMKMAAAHAIAAAVAEDELREDYIIPSVFNREVAPAVAAAVADEARAAGTARAGLELGFAPGDTMTPSTTQADARL
;
A
#
# COMPACT_ATOMS: atom_id res chain seq x y z
N MET A 1 22.35 19.06 -13.70
CA MET A 1 21.43 18.54 -14.71
C MET A 1 20.46 17.64 -13.97
N SER A 2 19.17 17.95 -14.00
CA SER A 2 18.13 17.07 -13.44
C SER A 2 18.24 15.73 -14.17
N ALA A 3 18.34 14.61 -13.43
CA ALA A 3 18.16 13.31 -14.05
C ALA A 3 16.78 13.35 -14.73
N SER A 4 16.73 13.12 -16.04
CA SER A 4 15.46 13.06 -16.77
C SER A 4 14.66 11.92 -16.16
N ALA A 5 13.47 12.22 -15.67
CA ALA A 5 12.55 11.18 -15.21
C ALA A 5 12.32 10.21 -16.37
N THR A 6 12.29 8.92 -16.10
CA THR A 6 12.05 7.89 -17.12
C THR A 6 10.56 7.90 -17.50
N PRO A 7 10.21 7.79 -18.78
CA PRO A 7 8.81 7.64 -19.20
C PRO A 7 8.12 6.49 -18.47
N SER A 8 6.89 6.72 -18.01
CA SER A 8 6.14 5.74 -17.23
C SER A 8 4.64 5.84 -17.43
N ALA A 9 3.90 4.77 -17.13
CA ALA A 9 2.45 4.73 -17.23
C ALA A 9 1.74 5.76 -16.32
N GLN A 10 2.44 6.36 -15.35
CA GLN A 10 1.92 7.46 -14.53
C GLN A 10 1.56 8.70 -15.38
N PHE A 11 2.33 8.92 -16.46
CA PHE A 11 2.13 10.04 -17.40
C PHE A 11 1.73 9.56 -18.79
N ARG A 12 0.83 8.55 -18.84
CA ARG A 12 0.37 7.93 -20.08
C ARG A 12 -0.73 8.75 -20.73
N LEU A 13 -0.51 9.10 -22.00
CA LEU A 13 -1.50 9.73 -22.87
C LEU A 13 -2.00 8.76 -23.94
N THR A 14 -3.27 8.88 -24.29
CA THR A 14 -3.78 8.44 -25.58
C THR A 14 -3.93 9.67 -26.47
N ILE A 15 -3.20 9.67 -27.56
CA ILE A 15 -3.15 10.80 -28.53
C ILE A 15 -3.87 10.34 -29.78
N ARG A 16 -5.02 10.96 -30.08
CA ARG A 16 -5.78 10.69 -31.29
C ARG A 16 -5.28 11.56 -32.40
N VAL A 17 -4.83 10.95 -33.49
CA VAL A 17 -4.31 11.62 -34.67
C VAL A 17 -5.01 11.13 -35.92
N LYS A 18 -5.21 12.06 -36.89
CA LYS A 18 -5.55 11.74 -38.27
C LYS A 18 -4.26 11.77 -39.07
N ILE A 19 -3.98 10.72 -39.80
CA ILE A 19 -2.75 10.62 -40.61
C ILE A 19 -3.08 10.33 -42.08
N ASP A 20 -2.31 10.93 -42.97
CA ASP A 20 -2.35 10.58 -44.37
C ASP A 20 -1.79 9.17 -44.57
N ASP A 21 -2.50 8.32 -45.35
CA ASP A 21 -2.06 6.95 -45.63
C ASP A 21 -0.93 6.88 -46.68
N ALA A 22 -0.09 7.90 -46.74
CA ALA A 22 1.11 7.93 -47.56
C ALA A 22 2.21 7.06 -46.97
N HIS A 23 3.08 6.53 -47.82
CA HIS A 23 4.21 5.72 -47.34
C HIS A 23 5.12 6.52 -46.40
N GLY A 24 5.29 6.00 -45.19
CA GLY A 24 6.20 6.55 -44.20
C GLY A 24 5.59 7.48 -43.16
N THR A 25 4.33 7.95 -43.30
CA THR A 25 3.71 8.90 -42.36
C THR A 25 3.64 8.33 -40.92
N LEU A 26 3.19 7.08 -40.78
CA LEU A 26 3.15 6.41 -39.46
C LEU A 26 4.56 6.23 -38.90
N SER A 27 5.55 5.91 -39.73
CA SER A 27 6.95 5.79 -39.27
C SER A 27 7.52 7.15 -38.85
N ALA A 28 7.20 8.22 -39.56
CA ALA A 28 7.60 9.56 -39.16
C ALA A 28 6.97 10.00 -37.86
N LEU A 29 5.69 9.68 -37.63
CA LEU A 29 4.98 9.93 -36.39
C LEU A 29 5.64 9.23 -35.20
N THR A 30 5.84 7.90 -35.29
CA THR A 30 6.45 7.15 -34.20
C THR A 30 7.92 7.53 -33.97
N GLY A 31 8.63 7.90 -35.03
CA GLY A 31 10.00 8.43 -34.97
C GLY A 31 10.05 9.77 -34.22
N ALA A 32 9.15 10.72 -34.52
CA ALA A 32 9.09 11.99 -33.82
C ALA A 32 8.78 11.86 -32.33
N ILE A 33 7.89 10.92 -31.96
CA ILE A 33 7.60 10.61 -30.56
C ILE A 33 8.83 10.04 -29.85
N ALA A 34 9.54 9.11 -30.49
CA ALA A 34 10.75 8.52 -29.93
C ALA A 34 11.90 9.53 -29.81
N GLU A 35 12.08 10.43 -30.81
CA GLU A 35 13.06 11.52 -30.76
C GLU A 35 12.74 12.55 -29.67
N ALA A 36 11.47 12.76 -29.34
CA ALA A 36 11.05 13.55 -28.18
C ALA A 36 11.37 12.86 -26.84
N GLY A 37 11.81 11.60 -26.83
CA GLY A 37 12.20 10.86 -25.63
C GLY A 37 11.06 10.07 -24.99
N ALA A 38 9.92 9.94 -25.63
CA ALA A 38 8.77 9.21 -25.16
C ALA A 38 8.80 7.73 -25.60
N VAL A 39 8.04 6.89 -24.91
CA VAL A 39 7.86 5.48 -25.26
C VAL A 39 6.47 5.30 -25.89
N VAL A 40 6.42 4.73 -27.09
CA VAL A 40 5.16 4.33 -27.74
C VAL A 40 4.79 2.94 -27.23
N ASP A 41 3.66 2.81 -26.54
CA ASP A 41 3.18 1.55 -25.97
C ASP A 41 2.23 0.81 -26.95
N ALA A 42 1.35 1.56 -27.63
CA ALA A 42 0.42 1.00 -28.61
C ALA A 42 0.07 1.98 -29.72
N VAL A 43 -0.35 1.46 -30.87
CA VAL A 43 -0.93 2.24 -31.97
C VAL A 43 -2.13 1.47 -32.51
N ASP A 44 -3.32 1.98 -32.24
CA ASP A 44 -4.59 1.35 -32.63
C ASP A 44 -5.23 2.09 -33.81
N LEU A 45 -5.81 1.33 -34.75
CA LEU A 45 -6.60 1.88 -35.83
C LEU A 45 -8.03 2.11 -35.36
N VAL A 46 -8.50 3.36 -35.39
CA VAL A 46 -9.86 3.72 -35.00
C VAL A 46 -10.80 3.75 -36.20
N GLU A 47 -10.36 4.42 -37.27
CA GLU A 47 -11.19 4.63 -38.49
C GLU A 47 -10.31 4.78 -39.73
N VAL A 48 -10.85 4.40 -40.87
CA VAL A 48 -10.25 4.68 -42.22
C VAL A 48 -11.24 5.48 -43.04
N ASP A 49 -10.82 6.65 -43.53
CA ASP A 49 -11.60 7.53 -44.35
C ASP A 49 -10.82 7.92 -45.60
N GLY A 50 -11.06 7.20 -46.71
CA GLY A 50 -10.41 7.44 -48.00
C GLY A 50 -8.88 7.22 -47.93
N ASN A 51 -8.12 8.31 -48.04
CA ASN A 51 -6.65 8.31 -47.98
C ASN A 51 -6.10 8.68 -46.60
N HIS A 52 -6.94 8.67 -45.58
CA HIS A 52 -6.56 9.01 -44.22
C HIS A 52 -6.97 7.89 -43.28
N SER A 53 -6.22 7.72 -42.17
CA SER A 53 -6.64 6.90 -41.07
C SER A 53 -6.58 7.69 -39.77
N VAL A 54 -7.57 7.42 -38.88
CA VAL A 54 -7.57 7.93 -37.50
C VAL A 54 -6.98 6.87 -36.62
N ARG A 55 -5.99 7.25 -35.81
CA ARG A 55 -5.30 6.32 -34.92
C ARG A 55 -5.24 6.87 -33.50
N ASP A 56 -5.33 5.96 -32.53
CA ASP A 56 -4.99 6.23 -31.14
C ASP A 56 -3.56 5.74 -30.89
N VAL A 57 -2.69 6.66 -30.50
CA VAL A 57 -1.30 6.38 -30.13
C VAL A 57 -1.19 6.50 -28.62
N VAL A 58 -0.85 5.40 -27.96
CA VAL A 58 -0.62 5.37 -26.51
C VAL A 58 0.85 5.63 -26.25
N VAL A 59 1.14 6.64 -25.43
CA VAL A 59 2.50 7.14 -25.21
C VAL A 59 2.75 7.33 -23.73
N ASP A 60 3.89 6.85 -23.25
CA ASP A 60 4.38 7.13 -21.91
C ASP A 60 5.36 8.32 -21.94
N ALA A 61 5.11 9.30 -21.08
CA ALA A 61 5.96 10.45 -20.86
C ALA A 61 6.64 10.40 -19.49
N SER A 62 7.63 11.26 -19.26
CA SER A 62 8.34 11.38 -17.98
C SER A 62 7.63 12.29 -16.97
N ASP A 63 6.93 13.33 -17.48
CA ASP A 63 6.21 14.33 -16.69
C ASP A 63 5.24 15.13 -17.58
N LYS A 64 4.53 16.11 -16.99
CA LYS A 64 3.58 16.97 -17.72
C LYS A 64 4.25 17.93 -18.71
N ASP A 65 5.46 18.40 -18.43
CA ASP A 65 6.18 19.30 -19.36
C ASP A 65 6.61 18.53 -20.61
N HIS A 66 6.97 17.26 -20.43
CA HIS A 66 7.28 16.34 -21.53
C HIS A 66 6.07 16.10 -22.46
N TRP A 67 4.84 16.12 -21.95
CA TRP A 67 3.63 16.07 -22.82
C TRP A 67 3.62 17.16 -23.88
N GLY A 68 3.93 18.41 -23.47
CA GLY A 68 3.99 19.53 -24.41
C GLY A 68 5.02 19.34 -25.52
N GLN A 69 6.16 18.74 -25.20
CA GLN A 69 7.21 18.44 -26.17
C GLN A 69 6.79 17.33 -27.15
N ILE A 70 6.14 16.27 -26.65
CA ILE A 70 5.61 15.18 -27.46
C ILE A 70 4.54 15.69 -28.43
N LEU A 71 3.57 16.47 -27.94
CA LEU A 71 2.50 17.00 -28.75
C LEU A 71 3.05 17.96 -29.86
N ALA A 72 3.98 18.83 -29.52
CA ALA A 72 4.64 19.68 -30.47
C ALA A 72 5.44 18.89 -31.55
N ALA A 73 6.09 17.81 -31.17
CA ALA A 73 6.80 16.93 -32.09
C ALA A 73 5.82 16.21 -33.05
N ILE A 74 4.65 15.80 -32.59
CA ILE A 74 3.58 15.19 -33.41
C ILE A 74 3.02 16.19 -34.40
N GLU A 75 2.68 17.41 -33.97
CA GLU A 75 2.14 18.48 -34.81
C GLU A 75 3.12 18.92 -35.88
N ALA A 76 4.42 18.75 -35.69
CA ALA A 76 5.44 19.06 -36.68
C ALA A 76 5.55 18.01 -37.81
N VAL A 77 4.93 16.83 -37.67
CA VAL A 77 4.99 15.76 -38.68
C VAL A 77 4.04 16.11 -39.86
N ALA A 78 4.59 16.17 -41.04
CA ALA A 78 3.78 16.43 -42.26
C ALA A 78 2.77 15.29 -42.49
N GLY A 79 1.50 15.65 -42.76
CA GLY A 79 0.42 14.68 -42.96
C GLY A 79 -0.16 14.09 -41.67
N VAL A 80 0.15 14.68 -40.52
CA VAL A 80 -0.43 14.31 -39.21
C VAL A 80 -1.21 15.50 -38.67
N GLU A 81 -2.44 15.27 -38.26
CA GLU A 81 -3.32 16.23 -37.61
C GLU A 81 -3.68 15.70 -36.22
N LEU A 82 -3.39 16.46 -35.17
CA LEU A 82 -3.78 16.15 -33.80
C LEU A 82 -5.29 16.43 -33.64
N ILE A 83 -6.05 15.37 -33.26
CA ILE A 83 -7.51 15.49 -33.04
C ILE A 83 -7.81 15.71 -31.56
N ASP A 84 -7.26 14.85 -30.68
CA ASP A 84 -7.58 14.85 -29.24
C ASP A 84 -6.44 14.26 -28.44
N THR A 85 -6.40 14.60 -27.16
CA THR A 85 -5.47 14.01 -26.19
C THR A 85 -6.20 13.65 -24.91
N THR A 86 -6.02 12.43 -24.44
CA THR A 86 -6.66 11.93 -23.22
C THR A 86 -5.60 11.42 -22.24
N ASP A 87 -5.59 12.01 -21.04
CA ASP A 87 -4.83 11.48 -19.92
C ASP A 87 -5.51 10.21 -19.40
N ARG A 88 -4.86 9.06 -19.57
CA ARG A 88 -5.42 7.75 -19.18
C ARG A 88 -5.60 7.61 -17.68
N THR A 89 -4.76 8.26 -16.89
CA THR A 89 -4.89 8.24 -15.42
C THR A 89 -6.19 8.94 -15.01
N PHE A 90 -6.45 10.14 -15.56
CA PHE A 90 -7.70 10.85 -15.27
C PHE A 90 -8.92 10.11 -15.81
N LEU A 91 -8.83 9.54 -17.02
CA LEU A 91 -9.92 8.76 -17.61
C LEU A 91 -10.33 7.58 -16.71
N LEU A 92 -9.35 6.87 -16.13
CA LEU A 92 -9.58 5.76 -15.20
C LEU A 92 -10.36 6.18 -13.95
N HIS A 93 -10.27 7.45 -13.55
CA HIS A 93 -10.92 7.99 -12.35
C HIS A 93 -12.29 8.62 -12.62
N VAL A 94 -12.69 8.76 -13.89
CA VAL A 94 -14.01 9.34 -14.24
C VAL A 94 -15.15 8.46 -13.71
N GLY A 95 -15.94 9.01 -12.79
CA GLY A 95 -17.06 8.29 -12.16
C GLY A 95 -16.67 7.40 -10.98
N GLY A 96 -15.39 7.46 -10.55
CA GLY A 96 -14.85 6.60 -9.49
C GLY A 96 -14.34 5.25 -9.99
N LYS A 97 -13.66 4.50 -9.12
CA LYS A 97 -13.02 3.21 -9.45
C LYS A 97 -13.74 2.01 -8.88
N ILE A 98 -14.74 2.22 -8.04
CA ILE A 98 -15.50 1.16 -7.37
C ILE A 98 -16.99 1.34 -7.61
N GLU A 99 -17.68 0.21 -7.65
CA GLU A 99 -19.13 0.16 -7.76
C GLU A 99 -19.68 -1.00 -6.93
N GLN A 100 -20.98 -0.98 -6.63
CA GLN A 100 -21.65 -2.02 -5.85
C GLN A 100 -22.54 -2.89 -6.75
N HIS A 101 -22.42 -4.20 -6.59
CA HIS A 101 -23.24 -5.19 -7.27
C HIS A 101 -24.04 -6.04 -6.30
N ASN A 102 -25.30 -6.31 -6.64
CA ASN A 102 -26.13 -7.23 -5.89
C ASN A 102 -25.67 -8.68 -6.13
N LYS A 103 -25.46 -9.45 -5.03
CA LYS A 103 -25.16 -10.89 -5.12
C LYS A 103 -26.34 -11.72 -5.68
N HIS A 104 -27.56 -11.26 -5.44
CA HIS A 104 -28.78 -11.90 -5.89
C HIS A 104 -29.61 -10.94 -6.74
N PRO A 105 -30.15 -11.38 -7.86
CA PRO A 105 -31.03 -10.55 -8.70
C PRO A 105 -32.37 -10.27 -8.01
N LEU A 106 -32.92 -9.09 -8.21
CA LEU A 106 -34.27 -8.68 -7.79
C LEU A 106 -35.16 -8.60 -9.04
N LYS A 107 -35.78 -9.71 -9.45
CA LYS A 107 -36.58 -9.79 -10.69
C LYS A 107 -38.02 -10.09 -10.44
N THR A 108 -38.37 -10.68 -9.30
CA THR A 108 -39.70 -11.13 -8.97
C THR A 108 -40.21 -10.53 -7.67
N ARG A 109 -41.52 -10.66 -7.41
CA ARG A 109 -42.14 -10.30 -6.12
C ARG A 109 -41.60 -11.16 -4.98
N ASP A 110 -41.29 -12.41 -5.27
CA ASP A 110 -40.73 -13.33 -4.27
C ASP A 110 -39.31 -12.94 -3.90
N ASP A 111 -38.47 -12.55 -4.90
CA ASP A 111 -37.12 -12.02 -4.63
C ASP A 111 -37.18 -10.78 -3.71
N LEU A 112 -38.12 -9.86 -4.00
CA LEU A 112 -38.32 -8.65 -3.20
C LEU A 112 -38.81 -9.02 -1.78
N SER A 113 -39.73 -9.96 -1.66
CA SER A 113 -40.27 -10.40 -0.36
C SER A 113 -39.19 -11.05 0.52
N MET A 114 -38.28 -11.84 -0.06
CA MET A 114 -37.18 -12.47 0.66
C MET A 114 -36.07 -11.49 0.99
N THR A 115 -35.73 -10.61 0.05
CA THR A 115 -34.55 -9.71 0.18
C THR A 115 -34.86 -8.50 1.06
N TYR A 116 -36.10 -8.01 1.07
CA TYR A 116 -36.53 -6.80 1.77
C TYR A 116 -37.72 -7.07 2.68
N THR A 117 -38.92 -6.71 2.27
CA THR A 117 -40.11 -6.87 3.12
C THR A 117 -41.11 -7.88 2.53
N PRO A 118 -41.66 -8.79 3.38
CA PRO A 118 -41.54 -8.91 4.85
C PRO A 118 -40.42 -9.85 5.33
N GLY A 119 -39.77 -10.61 4.43
CA GLY A 119 -38.87 -11.71 4.78
C GLY A 119 -37.66 -11.31 5.62
N VAL A 120 -37.06 -10.17 5.33
CA VAL A 120 -35.84 -9.66 6.04
C VAL A 120 -36.08 -9.47 7.55
N ALA A 121 -37.31 -9.21 7.98
CA ALA A 121 -37.64 -9.02 9.39
C ALA A 121 -37.22 -10.23 10.26
N ARG A 122 -37.33 -11.45 9.73
CA ARG A 122 -36.91 -12.68 10.43
C ARG A 122 -35.40 -12.71 10.65
N VAL A 123 -34.63 -12.29 9.64
CA VAL A 123 -33.18 -12.21 9.71
C VAL A 123 -32.75 -11.12 10.73
N SER A 124 -33.41 -9.96 10.70
CA SER A 124 -33.15 -8.88 11.65
C SER A 124 -33.44 -9.30 13.10
N LEU A 125 -34.53 -10.01 13.36
CA LEU A 125 -34.85 -10.56 14.68
C LEU A 125 -33.82 -11.59 15.12
N SER A 126 -33.37 -12.47 14.22
CA SER A 126 -32.31 -13.44 14.52
C SER A 126 -30.99 -12.77 14.93
N ILE A 127 -30.61 -11.64 14.29
CA ILE A 127 -29.44 -10.87 14.67
C ILE A 127 -29.66 -10.13 16.00
N ALA A 128 -30.85 -9.61 16.24
CA ALA A 128 -31.20 -8.96 17.53
C ALA A 128 -31.14 -9.92 18.72
N ASP A 129 -31.44 -11.19 18.50
CA ASP A 129 -31.35 -12.26 19.51
C ASP A 129 -29.89 -12.68 19.75
N ASP A 130 -29.04 -12.59 18.73
CA ASP A 130 -27.62 -12.98 18.76
C ASP A 130 -26.82 -12.13 17.76
N GLU A 131 -26.12 -11.11 18.26
CA GLU A 131 -25.38 -10.13 17.45
C GLU A 131 -24.28 -10.78 16.59
N ASP A 132 -23.72 -11.91 16.99
CA ASP A 132 -22.73 -12.66 16.22
C ASP A 132 -23.23 -13.09 14.86
N ARG A 133 -24.55 -13.27 14.70
CA ARG A 133 -25.20 -13.59 13.44
C ARG A 133 -25.12 -12.47 12.40
N ALA A 134 -24.77 -11.24 12.80
CA ALA A 134 -24.47 -10.17 11.86
C ALA A 134 -23.32 -10.55 10.92
N PHE A 135 -22.33 -11.28 11.41
CA PHE A 135 -21.24 -11.80 10.57
C PHE A 135 -21.67 -12.95 9.65
N GLN A 136 -22.77 -13.63 9.96
CA GLN A 136 -23.32 -14.71 9.14
C GLN A 136 -24.25 -14.17 8.04
N TYR A 137 -25.13 -13.23 8.38
CA TYR A 137 -26.24 -12.83 7.54
C TYR A 137 -26.07 -11.46 6.89
N THR A 138 -24.97 -10.74 7.13
CA THR A 138 -24.73 -9.42 6.51
C THR A 138 -23.36 -9.34 5.85
N ILE A 139 -23.14 -8.25 5.10
CA ILE A 139 -21.83 -7.95 4.49
C ILE A 139 -20.73 -7.65 5.51
N LYS A 140 -21.08 -7.42 6.80
CA LYS A 140 -20.12 -7.20 7.89
C LYS A 140 -19.01 -8.23 7.92
N ARG A 141 -19.32 -9.47 7.57
CA ARG A 141 -18.35 -10.57 7.48
C ARG A 141 -17.13 -10.26 6.62
N ASN A 142 -17.33 -9.50 5.52
CA ASN A 142 -16.35 -9.33 4.46
C ASN A 142 -16.02 -7.85 4.19
N THR A 143 -16.44 -6.93 5.07
CA THR A 143 -16.28 -5.50 4.81
C THR A 143 -15.23 -4.86 5.68
N VAL A 144 -14.46 -3.93 5.08
CA VAL A 144 -13.47 -3.08 5.77
C VAL A 144 -13.77 -1.61 5.46
N ALA A 145 -13.78 -0.76 6.50
CA ALA A 145 -13.77 0.68 6.32
C ALA A 145 -12.32 1.14 6.11
N VAL A 146 -12.05 1.85 5.02
CA VAL A 146 -10.77 2.54 4.77
C VAL A 146 -10.96 3.98 5.20
N VAL A 147 -10.47 4.32 6.38
CA VAL A 147 -10.72 5.61 7.04
C VAL A 147 -9.52 6.52 6.89
N SER A 148 -9.74 7.74 6.40
CA SER A 148 -8.71 8.77 6.25
C SER A 148 -9.25 10.15 6.61
N ASP A 149 -8.37 11.04 7.07
CA ASP A 149 -8.63 12.48 7.18
C ASP A 149 -7.87 13.29 6.10
N GLY A 150 -7.10 12.62 5.25
CA GLY A 150 -6.37 13.21 4.14
C GLY A 150 -5.17 14.07 4.52
N THR A 151 -4.60 13.88 5.72
CA THR A 151 -3.51 14.74 6.25
C THR A 151 -2.10 14.23 5.96
N ALA A 152 -1.95 13.02 5.37
CA ALA A 152 -0.62 12.44 5.07
C ALA A 152 -0.61 11.66 3.73
N VAL A 153 -1.25 12.20 2.70
CA VAL A 153 -1.51 11.48 1.44
C VAL A 153 -0.26 11.40 0.57
N LEU A 154 0.22 10.17 0.30
CA LEU A 154 1.25 9.83 -0.72
C LEU A 154 2.47 10.77 -0.80
N GLY A 155 2.94 11.37 0.27
CA GLY A 155 4.02 12.36 0.23
C GLY A 155 3.60 13.74 -0.30
N LEU A 156 2.31 13.94 -0.62
CA LEU A 156 1.71 15.25 -0.90
C LEU A 156 1.41 16.02 0.39
N GLY A 157 1.35 15.30 1.52
CA GLY A 157 1.02 15.86 2.81
C GLY A 157 -0.48 16.05 3.01
N ASP A 158 -0.85 17.16 3.68
CA ASP A 158 -2.23 17.51 3.96
C ASP A 158 -2.90 18.12 2.73
N ILE A 159 -3.75 17.33 2.07
CA ILE A 159 -4.53 17.76 0.90
C ILE A 159 -6.04 17.68 1.15
N GLY A 160 -6.42 17.27 2.36
CA GLY A 160 -7.81 17.16 2.80
C GLY A 160 -8.56 15.92 2.31
N PRO A 161 -9.75 15.66 2.90
CA PRO A 161 -10.47 14.41 2.73
C PRO A 161 -11.01 14.18 1.31
N LEU A 162 -11.48 15.22 0.62
CA LEU A 162 -12.00 15.06 -0.74
C LEU A 162 -10.89 14.72 -1.74
N ALA A 163 -9.72 15.32 -1.60
CA ALA A 163 -8.59 15.03 -2.47
C ALA A 163 -7.93 13.67 -2.15
N ALA A 164 -8.15 13.13 -0.95
CA ALA A 164 -7.73 11.77 -0.58
C ALA A 164 -8.61 10.66 -1.20
N MET A 165 -9.86 10.95 -1.59
CA MET A 165 -10.79 9.96 -2.13
C MET A 165 -10.21 9.07 -3.23
N PRO A 166 -9.51 9.58 -4.26
CA PRO A 166 -8.95 8.72 -5.30
C PRO A 166 -7.95 7.68 -4.77
N VAL A 167 -7.19 8.02 -3.73
CA VAL A 167 -6.24 7.10 -3.10
C VAL A 167 -7.00 6.04 -2.30
N MET A 168 -8.01 6.45 -1.53
CA MET A 168 -8.84 5.54 -0.73
C MET A 168 -9.63 4.57 -1.60
N GLU A 169 -10.16 5.01 -2.75
CA GLU A 169 -10.75 4.11 -3.74
C GLU A 169 -9.73 3.12 -4.30
N GLY A 170 -8.50 3.59 -4.57
CA GLY A 170 -7.40 2.71 -4.99
C GLY A 170 -7.12 1.64 -3.95
N LYS A 171 -7.07 2.00 -2.67
CA LYS A 171 -6.93 1.05 -1.56
C LYS A 171 -8.06 0.02 -1.55
N CYS A 172 -9.31 0.46 -1.75
CA CYS A 172 -10.47 -0.44 -1.83
C CYS A 172 -10.36 -1.42 -3.02
N CYS A 173 -9.90 -0.95 -4.20
CA CYS A 173 -9.63 -1.82 -5.33
C CYS A 173 -8.59 -2.90 -5.00
N LEU A 174 -7.50 -2.55 -4.29
CA LEU A 174 -6.47 -3.51 -3.90
C LEU A 174 -7.00 -4.55 -2.90
N PHE A 175 -7.83 -4.15 -1.93
CA PHE A 175 -8.53 -5.08 -1.04
C PHE A 175 -9.35 -6.10 -1.82
N LYS A 176 -10.14 -5.63 -2.79
CA LYS A 176 -10.99 -6.49 -3.61
C LYS A 176 -10.19 -7.42 -4.50
N GLU A 177 -9.22 -6.86 -5.22
CA GLU A 177 -8.43 -7.58 -6.24
C GLU A 177 -7.57 -8.70 -5.65
N PHE A 178 -6.94 -8.47 -4.49
CA PHE A 178 -5.95 -9.40 -3.93
C PHE A 178 -6.52 -10.32 -2.85
N ALA A 179 -7.60 -9.93 -2.18
CA ALA A 179 -8.13 -10.70 -1.05
C ALA A 179 -9.65 -10.89 -1.06
N ASP A 180 -10.34 -10.45 -2.11
CA ASP A 180 -11.81 -10.47 -2.22
C ASP A 180 -12.51 -9.86 -0.99
N VAL A 181 -11.94 -8.79 -0.43
CA VAL A 181 -12.51 -8.01 0.67
C VAL A 181 -13.24 -6.80 0.10
N ASP A 182 -14.48 -6.60 0.53
CA ASP A 182 -15.32 -5.47 0.13
C ASP A 182 -14.96 -4.25 1.00
N ALA A 183 -14.11 -3.36 0.51
CA ALA A 183 -13.67 -2.19 1.25
C ALA A 183 -14.41 -0.92 0.81
N PHE A 184 -14.63 0.02 1.74
CA PHE A 184 -15.34 1.26 1.51
C PHE A 184 -14.51 2.46 1.95
N PRO A 185 -14.32 3.49 1.09
CA PRO A 185 -13.61 4.72 1.46
C PRO A 185 -14.47 5.57 2.38
N ILE A 186 -13.91 5.94 3.53
CA ILE A 186 -14.54 6.81 4.54
C ILE A 186 -13.59 7.97 4.81
N CYS A 187 -13.75 9.06 4.07
CA CYS A 187 -12.95 10.27 4.23
C CYS A 187 -13.67 11.24 5.16
N LEU A 188 -13.02 11.62 6.26
CA LEU A 188 -13.61 12.43 7.32
C LEU A 188 -13.13 13.87 7.21
N ASP A 189 -14.06 14.83 7.23
CA ASP A 189 -13.77 16.27 7.22
C ASP A 189 -13.49 16.77 8.63
N THR A 190 -12.53 16.16 9.29
CA THR A 190 -12.03 16.56 10.61
C THR A 190 -10.64 16.02 10.83
N THR A 191 -9.84 16.77 11.60
CA THR A 191 -8.51 16.34 12.07
C THR A 191 -8.48 16.14 13.59
N ASP A 192 -9.62 16.29 14.27
CA ASP A 192 -9.73 16.06 15.70
C ASP A 192 -9.76 14.55 16.02
N PRO A 193 -8.79 14.03 16.79
CA PRO A 193 -8.75 12.61 17.16
C PRO A 193 -10.03 12.13 17.86
N GLU A 194 -10.66 12.98 18.69
CA GLU A 194 -11.89 12.63 19.40
C GLU A 194 -13.05 12.41 18.42
N GLU A 195 -13.21 13.30 17.44
CA GLU A 195 -14.25 13.18 16.42
C GLU A 195 -14.00 11.99 15.51
N ILE A 196 -12.75 11.73 15.11
CA ILE A 196 -12.37 10.55 14.30
C ILE A 196 -12.71 9.27 15.05
N VAL A 197 -12.23 9.11 16.28
CA VAL A 197 -12.50 7.92 17.12
C VAL A 197 -13.99 7.72 17.31
N ARG A 198 -14.72 8.78 17.67
CA ARG A 198 -16.17 8.72 17.85
C ARG A 198 -16.89 8.29 16.57
N THR A 199 -16.52 8.87 15.43
CA THR A 199 -17.16 8.56 14.13
C THR A 199 -16.91 7.11 13.73
N VAL A 200 -15.67 6.63 13.83
CA VAL A 200 -15.32 5.24 13.50
C VAL A 200 -16.09 4.27 14.40
N LYS A 201 -16.22 4.54 15.69
CA LYS A 201 -17.03 3.72 16.61
C LYS A 201 -18.49 3.65 16.21
N LEU A 202 -19.08 4.77 15.76
CA LEU A 202 -20.48 4.83 15.36
C LEU A 202 -20.77 4.05 14.08
N ILE A 203 -19.81 3.95 13.15
CA ILE A 203 -19.98 3.21 11.90
C ILE A 203 -19.50 1.75 12.00
N ALA A 204 -18.68 1.39 12.99
CA ALA A 204 -18.09 0.07 13.16
C ALA A 204 -19.09 -1.11 13.12
N PRO A 205 -20.37 -0.97 13.56
CA PRO A 205 -21.35 -2.04 13.42
C PRO A 205 -21.51 -2.60 12.00
N ALA A 206 -21.27 -1.79 10.96
CA ALA A 206 -21.40 -2.20 9.56
C ALA A 206 -20.14 -2.92 9.01
N PHE A 207 -19.01 -2.88 9.71
CA PHE A 207 -17.71 -3.34 9.20
C PHE A 207 -17.16 -4.51 10.03
N GLY A 208 -16.48 -5.43 9.35
CA GLY A 208 -15.73 -6.52 9.98
C GLY A 208 -14.31 -6.12 10.38
N GLY A 209 -13.81 -4.99 9.85
CA GLY A 209 -12.49 -4.43 10.20
C GLY A 209 -12.37 -2.96 9.80
N ILE A 210 -11.38 -2.28 10.37
CA ILE A 210 -11.07 -0.87 10.15
C ILE A 210 -9.62 -0.75 9.69
N ASN A 211 -9.42 -0.22 8.49
CA ASN A 211 -8.12 0.20 7.98
C ASN A 211 -8.00 1.72 8.12
N LEU A 212 -7.04 2.19 8.90
CA LEU A 212 -6.68 3.60 8.96
C LEU A 212 -5.64 3.89 7.88
N GLU A 213 -5.79 4.99 7.16
CA GLU A 213 -4.96 5.34 6.01
C GLU A 213 -4.66 6.82 5.97
N ASP A 214 -3.43 7.21 5.64
CA ASP A 214 -3.03 8.60 5.38
C ASP A 214 -3.38 9.60 6.51
N ILE A 215 -3.38 9.14 7.76
CA ILE A 215 -3.55 9.98 8.96
C ILE A 215 -2.17 10.35 9.51
N SER A 216 -1.90 11.65 9.63
CA SER A 216 -0.57 12.14 10.02
C SER A 216 -0.18 11.81 11.45
N ALA A 217 1.12 11.51 11.65
CA ALA A 217 1.70 11.40 12.99
C ALA A 217 1.85 12.80 13.65
N PRO A 218 1.73 12.91 14.99
CA PRO A 218 1.60 11.81 15.96
C PRO A 218 0.16 11.33 16.23
N ARG A 219 -0.87 11.99 15.68
CA ARG A 219 -2.29 11.71 15.96
C ARG A 219 -2.69 10.28 15.60
N CYS A 220 -2.14 9.75 14.52
CA CYS A 220 -2.45 8.39 14.06
C CYS A 220 -2.19 7.33 15.14
N PHE A 221 -1.19 7.51 16.00
CA PHE A 221 -0.91 6.57 17.09
C PHE A 221 -2.02 6.55 18.14
N GLU A 222 -2.44 7.74 18.61
CA GLU A 222 -3.52 7.86 19.59
C GLU A 222 -4.84 7.32 19.03
N ILE A 223 -5.18 7.70 17.80
CA ILE A 223 -6.41 7.26 17.15
C ILE A 223 -6.45 5.72 17.04
N GLU A 224 -5.37 5.11 16.56
CA GLU A 224 -5.28 3.67 16.42
C GLU A 224 -5.36 2.96 17.77
N ASP A 225 -4.57 3.40 18.76
CA ASP A 225 -4.53 2.78 20.09
C ASP A 225 -5.90 2.82 20.77
N ARG A 226 -6.61 3.94 20.66
CA ARG A 226 -7.97 4.09 21.23
C ARG A 226 -8.96 3.18 20.51
N LEU A 227 -8.95 3.16 19.18
CA LEU A 227 -9.86 2.30 18.41
C LEU A 227 -9.61 0.82 18.69
N LYS A 228 -8.36 0.39 18.81
CA LYS A 228 -8.00 -0.98 19.22
C LYS A 228 -8.51 -1.35 20.61
N ALA A 229 -8.51 -0.39 21.54
CA ALA A 229 -8.99 -0.62 22.90
C ALA A 229 -10.52 -0.62 23.01
N GLU A 230 -11.22 0.08 22.11
CA GLU A 230 -12.65 0.36 22.23
C GLU A 230 -13.51 -0.41 21.23
N LEU A 231 -12.92 -1.06 20.21
CA LEU A 231 -13.63 -1.83 19.20
C LEU A 231 -13.36 -3.34 19.33
N ASP A 232 -14.35 -4.12 18.92
CA ASP A 232 -14.31 -5.58 18.94
C ASP A 232 -14.13 -6.16 17.51
N VAL A 233 -13.51 -5.37 16.63
CA VAL A 233 -13.10 -5.73 15.27
C VAL A 233 -11.65 -5.28 15.05
N PRO A 234 -10.89 -5.92 14.16
CA PRO A 234 -9.50 -5.56 13.93
C PRO A 234 -9.38 -4.13 13.40
N VAL A 235 -8.47 -3.37 14.01
CA VAL A 235 -8.05 -2.03 13.59
C VAL A 235 -6.58 -2.10 13.20
N PHE A 236 -6.23 -1.54 12.04
CA PHE A 236 -4.89 -1.60 11.48
C PHE A 236 -4.60 -0.31 10.71
N HIS A 237 -3.51 0.35 11.04
CA HIS A 237 -3.03 1.51 10.29
C HIS A 237 -1.97 1.06 9.29
N ASP A 238 -2.30 1.09 8.00
CA ASP A 238 -1.43 0.49 6.98
C ASP A 238 -0.09 1.21 6.83
N ASP A 239 -0.05 2.55 6.88
CA ASP A 239 1.21 3.31 6.80
C ASP A 239 2.18 2.98 7.94
N GLN A 240 1.67 2.54 9.08
CA GLN A 240 2.48 2.06 10.18
C GLN A 240 2.87 0.60 9.96
N HIS A 241 1.89 -0.27 10.01
CA HIS A 241 2.09 -1.71 10.18
C HIS A 241 2.28 -2.43 8.86
N GLY A 242 1.61 -2.00 7.77
CA GLY A 242 1.83 -2.56 6.44
C GLY A 242 3.27 -2.35 6.01
N THR A 243 3.77 -1.12 6.15
CA THR A 243 5.16 -0.77 5.86
C THR A 243 6.14 -1.58 6.72
N ALA A 244 5.87 -1.72 8.03
CA ALA A 244 6.73 -2.48 8.92
C ALA A 244 6.82 -3.97 8.52
N VAL A 245 5.70 -4.58 8.17
CA VAL A 245 5.63 -5.99 7.76
C VAL A 245 6.40 -6.23 6.46
N VAL A 246 6.22 -5.39 5.43
CA VAL A 246 6.90 -5.60 4.15
C VAL A 246 8.39 -5.29 4.22
N VAL A 247 8.82 -4.32 5.02
CA VAL A 247 10.24 -4.05 5.31
C VAL A 247 10.86 -5.24 6.02
N MET A 248 10.19 -5.80 7.03
CA MET A 248 10.69 -6.99 7.73
C MET A 248 10.77 -8.20 6.79
N ALA A 249 9.78 -8.41 5.93
CA ALA A 249 9.79 -9.48 4.94
C ALA A 249 10.98 -9.38 3.98
N ALA A 250 11.25 -8.18 3.45
CA ALA A 250 12.41 -7.93 2.60
C ALA A 250 13.74 -8.18 3.35
N LEU A 251 13.83 -7.74 4.61
CA LEU A 251 15.01 -7.93 5.45
C LEU A 251 15.27 -9.42 5.71
N LEU A 252 14.25 -10.23 6.01
CA LEU A 252 14.38 -11.68 6.24
C LEU A 252 15.08 -12.40 5.07
N ASN A 253 14.82 -11.98 3.85
CA ASN A 253 15.46 -12.53 2.67
C ASN A 253 16.82 -11.88 2.38
N ALA A 254 16.95 -10.58 2.57
CA ALA A 254 18.19 -9.85 2.34
C ALA A 254 19.35 -10.36 3.24
N VAL A 255 19.06 -10.72 4.49
CA VAL A 255 20.08 -11.26 5.40
C VAL A 255 20.58 -12.64 4.97
N LYS A 256 19.74 -13.47 4.32
CA LYS A 256 20.16 -14.76 3.76
C LYS A 256 21.23 -14.58 2.68
N LEU A 257 21.03 -13.59 1.79
CA LEU A 257 21.98 -13.28 0.69
C LEU A 257 23.27 -12.64 1.20
N THR A 258 23.17 -11.76 2.19
CA THR A 258 24.35 -11.05 2.72
C THR A 258 25.12 -11.87 3.75
N GLY A 259 24.53 -12.96 4.25
CA GLY A 259 25.14 -13.80 5.28
C GLY A 259 25.18 -13.13 6.67
N LYS A 260 24.46 -12.03 6.84
CA LYS A 260 24.41 -11.28 8.11
C LYS A 260 23.37 -11.91 9.05
N ARG A 261 23.59 -11.74 10.35
CA ARG A 261 22.64 -12.18 11.39
C ARG A 261 21.81 -10.99 11.84
N ILE A 262 20.51 -11.18 11.98
CA ILE A 262 19.55 -10.10 12.33
C ILE A 262 19.94 -9.43 13.66
N GLU A 263 20.39 -10.22 14.65
CA GLU A 263 20.75 -9.73 15.98
C GLU A 263 22.02 -8.86 16.00
N GLU A 264 22.86 -8.98 14.97
CA GLU A 264 24.12 -8.27 14.83
C GLU A 264 24.03 -7.05 13.91
N LEU A 265 22.88 -6.89 13.21
CA LEU A 265 22.70 -5.77 12.28
C LEU A 265 22.75 -4.42 12.98
N ARG A 266 23.47 -3.51 12.35
CA ARG A 266 23.45 -2.07 12.64
C ARG A 266 22.55 -1.39 11.63
N VAL A 267 21.49 -0.74 12.10
CA VAL A 267 20.41 -0.20 11.25
C VAL A 267 20.27 1.29 11.46
N LEU A 268 20.35 2.04 10.36
CA LEU A 268 20.03 3.46 10.33
C LEU A 268 18.63 3.66 9.73
N ILE A 269 17.75 4.35 10.45
CA ILE A 269 16.40 4.72 9.99
C ILE A 269 16.34 6.23 9.80
N ILE A 270 15.99 6.70 8.60
CA ILE A 270 15.76 8.12 8.30
C ILE A 270 14.27 8.35 8.18
N GLY A 271 13.73 9.21 9.05
CA GLY A 271 12.30 9.48 9.13
C GLY A 271 11.60 8.68 10.23
N LEU A 272 11.23 9.37 11.29
CA LEU A 272 10.59 8.78 12.49
C LEU A 272 9.15 9.28 12.63
N GLY A 273 8.42 9.20 11.52
CA GLY A 273 6.97 9.35 11.44
C GLY A 273 6.24 8.02 11.73
N ALA A 274 5.02 7.89 11.22
CA ALA A 274 4.18 6.70 11.39
C ALA A 274 4.92 5.40 11.03
N ALA A 275 5.45 5.31 9.81
CA ALA A 275 6.20 4.15 9.33
C ALA A 275 7.47 3.88 10.14
N GLY A 276 8.31 4.91 10.36
CA GLY A 276 9.61 4.71 11.01
C GLY A 276 9.52 4.16 12.43
N ILE A 277 8.53 4.59 13.18
CA ILE A 277 8.27 4.06 14.54
C ILE A 277 7.79 2.60 14.46
N ALA A 278 6.87 2.28 13.56
CA ALA A 278 6.34 0.92 13.43
C ALA A 278 7.41 -0.05 12.91
N VAL A 279 8.22 0.36 11.92
CA VAL A 279 9.37 -0.41 11.43
C VAL A 279 10.34 -0.70 12.57
N THR A 280 10.66 0.31 13.40
CA THR A 280 11.56 0.13 14.54
C THR A 280 11.01 -0.92 15.52
N LYS A 281 9.72 -0.84 15.89
CA LYS A 281 9.08 -1.83 16.76
C LYS A 281 9.18 -3.24 16.18
N MET A 282 8.91 -3.39 14.89
CA MET A 282 8.96 -4.67 14.18
C MET A 282 10.39 -5.22 14.13
N LEU A 283 11.38 -4.39 13.84
CA LEU A 283 12.79 -4.79 13.81
C LEU A 283 13.29 -5.24 15.18
N LEU A 284 12.94 -4.51 16.26
CA LEU A 284 13.27 -4.89 17.64
C LEU A 284 12.62 -6.23 18.00
N ALA A 285 11.34 -6.44 17.64
CA ALA A 285 10.64 -7.70 17.84
C ALA A 285 11.27 -8.85 17.03
N GLY A 286 11.77 -8.56 15.83
CA GLY A 286 12.51 -9.48 14.96
C GLY A 286 13.95 -9.78 15.41
N GLY A 287 14.44 -9.13 16.48
CA GLY A 287 15.74 -9.43 17.07
C GLY A 287 16.84 -8.41 16.81
N VAL A 288 16.62 -7.39 15.98
CA VAL A 288 17.59 -6.30 15.77
C VAL A 288 17.88 -5.59 17.10
N ARG A 289 19.15 -5.33 17.40
CA ARG A 289 19.56 -4.73 18.69
C ARG A 289 20.17 -3.33 18.54
N GLN A 290 20.72 -3.00 17.38
CA GLN A 290 21.42 -1.75 17.16
C GLN A 290 20.68 -0.93 16.08
N ILE A 291 19.92 0.04 16.53
CA ILE A 291 19.15 0.93 15.67
C ILE A 291 19.50 2.37 16.01
N VAL A 292 19.81 3.17 15.01
CA VAL A 292 19.91 4.64 15.09
C VAL A 292 18.80 5.23 14.23
N GLY A 293 17.98 6.09 14.79
CA GLY A 293 16.95 6.79 14.03
C GLY A 293 17.22 8.27 13.95
N VAL A 294 16.94 8.86 12.81
CA VAL A 294 17.20 10.28 12.54
C VAL A 294 15.91 10.98 12.11
N ASP A 295 15.62 12.10 12.78
CA ASP A 295 14.56 13.03 12.35
C ASP A 295 15.15 14.35 11.82
N SER A 296 14.32 15.35 11.56
CA SER A 296 14.75 16.67 11.08
C SER A 296 15.72 17.42 11.99
N LYS A 297 15.86 16.99 13.27
CA LYS A 297 16.79 17.57 14.25
C LYS A 297 18.07 16.74 14.44
N GLY A 298 18.21 15.63 13.69
CA GLY A 298 19.32 14.70 13.83
C GLY A 298 18.97 13.41 14.56
N ALA A 299 19.98 12.62 14.90
CA ALA A 299 19.80 11.32 15.54
C ALA A 299 19.13 11.44 16.92
N LEU A 300 18.20 10.53 17.20
CA LEU A 300 17.50 10.47 18.49
C LEU A 300 18.32 9.70 19.52
N HIS A 301 18.45 10.28 20.70
CA HIS A 301 19.07 9.65 21.86
C HIS A 301 18.66 10.37 23.16
N VAL A 302 18.86 9.74 24.29
CA VAL A 302 18.46 10.26 25.61
C VAL A 302 19.24 11.49 26.10
N GLN A 303 20.32 11.85 25.43
CA GLN A 303 21.10 13.05 25.73
C GLN A 303 20.80 14.23 24.79
N ARG A 304 19.84 14.10 23.87
CA ARG A 304 19.43 15.18 22.96
C ARG A 304 18.70 16.28 23.73
N ALA A 305 18.88 17.55 23.34
CA ALA A 305 18.36 18.69 24.09
C ALA A 305 16.83 18.61 24.33
N ASP A 306 16.05 18.25 23.30
CA ASP A 306 14.61 18.14 23.42
C ASP A 306 14.11 16.92 24.25
N TYR A 307 14.96 15.89 24.41
CA TYR A 307 14.71 14.82 25.37
C TYR A 307 14.91 15.33 26.80
N LEU A 308 16.00 16.06 27.04
CA LEU A 308 16.38 16.55 28.37
C LEU A 308 15.43 17.64 28.89
N ASP A 309 14.96 18.53 28.01
CA ASP A 309 14.03 19.61 28.39
C ASP A 309 12.56 19.17 28.40
N GLY A 310 12.27 17.92 28.01
CA GLY A 310 10.91 17.33 28.02
C GLY A 310 10.04 17.73 26.85
N SER A 311 10.55 18.44 25.85
CA SER A 311 9.77 18.87 24.67
C SER A 311 9.63 17.78 23.59
N MET A 312 10.38 16.68 23.70
CA MET A 312 10.26 15.54 22.81
C MET A 312 8.93 14.82 23.06
N ASN A 313 8.14 14.56 22.00
CA ASN A 313 6.89 13.84 22.12
C ASN A 313 7.07 12.41 22.64
N ALA A 314 6.02 11.80 23.20
CA ALA A 314 6.06 10.51 23.88
C ALA A 314 6.61 9.38 22.97
N THR A 315 6.22 9.35 21.70
CA THR A 315 6.64 8.32 20.74
C THR A 315 8.14 8.41 20.44
N LYS A 316 8.67 9.60 20.21
CA LYS A 316 10.11 9.81 19.99
C LYS A 316 10.92 9.61 21.27
N ARG A 317 10.34 9.92 22.43
CA ARG A 317 10.94 9.60 23.73
C ARG A 317 11.10 8.08 23.90
N TRP A 318 10.03 7.32 23.65
CA TRP A 318 10.11 5.86 23.63
C TRP A 318 11.22 5.37 22.68
N PHE A 319 11.30 5.95 21.48
CA PHE A 319 12.35 5.58 20.51
C PHE A 319 13.77 5.82 21.08
N ALA A 320 14.02 7.01 21.63
CA ALA A 320 15.32 7.38 22.21
C ALA A 320 15.73 6.49 23.41
N GLU A 321 14.75 6.01 24.18
CA GLU A 321 14.94 5.10 25.32
C GLU A 321 15.16 3.65 24.91
N SER A 322 14.60 3.25 23.74
CA SER A 322 14.62 1.86 23.25
C SER A 322 15.76 1.58 22.26
N THR A 323 16.40 2.61 21.75
CA THR A 323 17.39 2.52 20.66
C THR A 323 18.60 3.41 20.91
N ASN A 324 19.61 3.34 20.03
CA ASN A 324 20.82 4.19 20.05
C ASN A 324 21.49 4.27 21.44
N PRO A 325 21.87 3.11 22.05
CA PRO A 325 22.42 3.07 23.41
C PRO A 325 23.71 3.87 23.55
N ASP A 326 24.48 4.01 22.48
CA ASP A 326 25.74 4.75 22.44
C ASP A 326 25.54 6.27 22.32
N CYS A 327 24.28 6.74 22.27
CA CYS A 327 23.93 8.15 22.09
C CYS A 327 24.62 8.81 20.88
N ARG A 328 24.75 8.07 19.77
CA ARG A 328 25.32 8.61 18.53
C ARG A 328 24.48 9.79 18.07
N ALA A 329 25.12 10.91 17.78
CA ALA A 329 24.48 12.18 17.44
C ALA A 329 24.91 12.62 16.05
N GLY A 330 24.09 13.44 15.39
CA GLY A 330 24.40 14.03 14.09
C GLY A 330 23.34 13.82 13.03
N SER A 331 23.65 14.24 11.82
CA SER A 331 22.85 14.04 10.62
C SER A 331 22.91 12.58 10.13
N PRO A 332 22.05 12.16 9.19
CA PRO A 332 22.13 10.81 8.60
C PRO A 332 23.53 10.49 8.06
N ALA A 333 24.17 11.46 7.39
CA ALA A 333 25.51 11.29 6.83
C ALA A 333 26.61 11.15 7.90
N GLU A 334 26.40 11.66 9.10
CA GLU A 334 27.39 11.55 10.20
C GLU A 334 27.26 10.24 10.97
N VAL A 335 26.08 9.62 10.96
CA VAL A 335 25.82 8.37 11.71
C VAL A 335 25.78 7.11 10.83
N ILE A 336 26.05 7.22 9.53
CA ILE A 336 25.98 6.09 8.59
C ILE A 336 27.16 5.12 8.71
N ASP A 337 28.26 5.53 9.33
CA ASP A 337 29.53 4.78 9.33
C ASP A 337 29.37 3.38 9.94
N GLY A 338 29.66 2.36 9.12
CA GLY A 338 29.60 0.97 9.51
C GLY A 338 28.18 0.41 9.69
N GLU A 339 27.13 1.12 9.24
CA GLU A 339 25.76 0.58 9.24
C GLU A 339 25.60 -0.51 8.19
N ASP A 340 24.89 -1.59 8.54
CA ASP A 340 24.60 -2.71 7.65
C ASP A 340 23.37 -2.47 6.79
N LEU A 341 22.39 -1.73 7.32
CA LEU A 341 21.13 -1.44 6.68
C LEU A 341 20.75 0.03 6.86
N LEU A 342 20.45 0.69 5.75
CA LEU A 342 19.79 1.99 5.72
C LEU A 342 18.33 1.80 5.33
N ILE A 343 17.41 2.35 6.13
CA ILE A 343 15.98 2.41 5.80
C ILE A 343 15.56 3.87 5.73
N GLY A 344 15.16 4.32 4.56
CA GLY A 344 14.62 5.65 4.32
C GLY A 344 13.10 5.66 4.35
N LEU A 345 12.50 6.48 5.19
CA LEU A 345 11.05 6.63 5.40
C LEU A 345 10.67 8.11 5.60
N SER A 346 11.41 9.02 4.95
CA SER A 346 11.27 10.45 5.18
C SER A 346 10.84 11.21 3.94
N GLY A 347 11.77 11.44 3.02
CA GLY A 347 11.53 12.22 1.82
C GLY A 347 12.78 12.36 0.96
N ALA A 348 12.61 12.98 -0.18
CA ALA A 348 13.62 13.07 -1.23
C ALA A 348 14.97 13.60 -0.74
N ARG A 349 16.04 12.90 -1.15
CA ARG A 349 17.44 13.32 -0.98
C ARG A 349 17.87 13.56 0.47
N ALA A 350 17.29 12.83 1.39
CA ALA A 350 17.66 12.91 2.81
C ALA A 350 19.05 12.31 3.10
N MET A 351 19.62 11.51 2.17
CA MET A 351 20.93 10.89 2.28
C MET A 351 21.83 11.28 1.10
N PRO A 352 23.00 11.92 1.32
CA PRO A 352 24.02 12.09 0.29
C PRO A 352 24.57 10.74 -0.17
N ALA A 353 24.60 10.49 -1.47
CA ALA A 353 25.02 9.19 -2.02
C ALA A 353 26.45 8.81 -1.63
N GLU A 354 27.36 9.79 -1.58
CA GLU A 354 28.77 9.58 -1.23
C GLU A 354 28.93 9.06 0.22
N ALA A 355 27.98 9.36 1.09
CA ALA A 355 28.02 8.89 2.47
C ALA A 355 27.86 7.37 2.57
N LEU A 356 27.15 6.75 1.61
CA LEU A 356 26.93 5.30 1.56
C LEU A 356 28.23 4.50 1.42
N ALA A 357 29.30 5.10 0.87
CA ALA A 357 30.60 4.46 0.78
C ALA A 357 31.22 4.10 2.16
N ARG A 358 30.66 4.62 3.26
CA ARG A 358 31.11 4.34 4.64
C ARG A 358 30.26 3.29 5.36
N MET A 359 29.24 2.75 4.68
CA MET A 359 28.48 1.62 5.20
C MET A 359 29.35 0.36 5.34
N ALA A 360 28.86 -0.61 6.07
CA ALA A 360 29.51 -1.91 6.21
C ALA A 360 29.61 -2.66 4.87
N GLU A 361 30.50 -3.64 4.80
CA GLU A 361 30.58 -4.54 3.65
C GLU A 361 29.24 -5.29 3.47
N ASN A 362 28.83 -5.52 2.21
CA ASN A 362 27.54 -6.11 1.87
C ASN A 362 26.34 -5.35 2.47
N ALA A 363 26.41 -4.03 2.48
CA ALA A 363 25.33 -3.18 2.99
C ALA A 363 24.03 -3.33 2.18
N MET A 364 22.93 -2.99 2.82
CA MET A 364 21.57 -2.98 2.26
C MET A 364 21.00 -1.57 2.35
N VAL A 365 20.30 -1.13 1.31
CA VAL A 365 19.62 0.18 1.27
C VAL A 365 18.18 0.01 0.84
N PHE A 366 17.25 0.34 1.73
CA PHE A 366 15.81 0.36 1.49
C PHE A 366 15.34 1.83 1.47
N ALA A 367 15.29 2.43 0.28
CA ALA A 367 14.92 3.84 0.10
C ALA A 367 13.45 3.94 -0.29
N MET A 368 12.57 4.15 0.69
CA MET A 368 11.14 3.90 0.59
C MET A 368 10.30 5.12 0.21
N ALA A 369 10.85 6.34 0.28
CA ALA A 369 10.09 7.55 0.00
C ALA A 369 9.59 7.60 -1.45
N ASN A 370 8.32 7.98 -1.62
CA ASN A 370 7.66 8.16 -2.91
C ASN A 370 7.23 9.62 -3.10
N PRO A 371 7.29 10.18 -4.32
CA PRO A 371 7.79 9.56 -5.56
C PRO A 371 9.34 9.59 -5.67
N ASN A 372 10.03 10.36 -4.83
CA ASN A 372 11.46 10.54 -4.86
C ASN A 372 12.09 9.92 -3.61
N PRO A 373 12.92 8.86 -3.75
CA PRO A 373 13.56 8.19 -2.64
C PRO A 373 14.64 9.07 -1.96
N GLU A 374 15.06 8.69 -0.76
CA GLU A 374 16.07 9.38 0.05
C GLU A 374 17.43 9.43 -0.63
N VAL A 375 17.74 8.44 -1.43
CA VAL A 375 18.89 8.34 -2.34
C VAL A 375 18.44 7.63 -3.61
N SER A 376 18.96 8.02 -4.78
CA SER A 376 18.58 7.33 -6.01
C SER A 376 19.07 5.88 -5.98
N PRO A 377 18.26 4.91 -6.49
CA PRO A 377 18.65 3.51 -6.53
C PRO A 377 19.95 3.27 -7.30
N GLU A 378 20.21 4.04 -8.37
CA GLU A 378 21.41 3.94 -9.18
C GLU A 378 22.66 4.35 -8.40
N GLU A 379 22.55 5.39 -7.58
CA GLU A 379 23.67 5.82 -6.71
C GLU A 379 23.85 4.84 -5.55
N ALA A 380 22.75 4.36 -4.95
CA ALA A 380 22.80 3.37 -3.88
C ALA A 380 23.48 2.07 -4.34
N ALA A 381 23.17 1.59 -5.55
CA ALA A 381 23.75 0.36 -6.11
C ALA A 381 25.28 0.40 -6.32
N LYS A 382 25.91 1.58 -6.27
CA LYS A 382 27.37 1.69 -6.33
C LYS A 382 28.03 1.32 -4.99
N HIS A 383 27.28 1.31 -3.89
CA HIS A 383 27.80 1.18 -2.53
C HIS A 383 27.12 0.07 -1.73
N ALA A 384 25.90 -0.32 -2.10
CA ALA A 384 25.14 -1.35 -1.41
C ALA A 384 25.01 -2.60 -2.28
N ARG A 385 25.06 -3.76 -1.65
CA ARG A 385 24.86 -5.05 -2.31
C ARG A 385 23.39 -5.28 -2.67
N ILE A 386 22.48 -4.84 -1.82
CA ILE A 386 21.04 -4.96 -2.04
C ILE A 386 20.41 -3.57 -1.97
N VAL A 387 19.62 -3.23 -2.98
CA VAL A 387 18.84 -2.01 -3.03
C VAL A 387 17.36 -2.38 -3.22
N ALA A 388 16.49 -1.78 -2.39
CA ALA A 388 15.05 -1.89 -2.50
C ALA A 388 14.40 -0.51 -2.40
N THR A 389 13.23 -0.35 -3.00
CA THR A 389 12.51 0.93 -3.02
C THR A 389 11.01 0.74 -2.88
N GLY A 390 10.27 1.84 -2.61
CA GLY A 390 8.81 1.83 -2.70
C GLY A 390 8.27 1.94 -4.14
N ARG A 391 9.13 2.21 -5.13
CA ARG A 391 8.73 2.47 -6.52
C ARG A 391 8.54 1.18 -7.30
N SER A 392 7.54 1.17 -8.19
CA SER A 392 7.19 0.02 -9.03
C SER A 392 8.09 -0.17 -10.26
N ASP A 393 8.87 0.84 -10.62
CA ASP A 393 9.76 0.86 -11.77
C ASP A 393 11.19 0.37 -11.47
N TYR A 394 11.44 -0.10 -10.23
CA TYR A 394 12.70 -0.68 -9.80
C TYR A 394 12.52 -2.10 -9.26
N PRO A 395 13.58 -2.92 -9.28
CA PRO A 395 13.61 -4.20 -8.57
C PRO A 395 13.35 -4.05 -7.08
N ASN A 396 12.95 -5.14 -6.44
CA ASN A 396 12.69 -5.17 -4.99
C ASN A 396 11.71 -4.07 -4.54
N GLN A 397 10.58 -3.95 -5.22
CA GLN A 397 9.53 -3.05 -4.79
C GLN A 397 8.94 -3.48 -3.45
N ILE A 398 9.23 -2.76 -2.39
CA ILE A 398 8.63 -2.94 -1.07
C ILE A 398 7.30 -2.16 -1.04
N ASN A 399 6.18 -2.88 -1.06
CA ASN A 399 4.85 -2.28 -1.17
C ASN A 399 3.87 -2.94 -0.20
N ASN A 400 3.10 -2.12 0.53
CA ASN A 400 2.13 -2.55 1.53
C ASN A 400 1.04 -3.47 0.97
N VAL A 401 0.79 -3.45 -0.34
CA VAL A 401 -0.18 -4.34 -1.00
C VAL A 401 0.14 -5.83 -0.80
N LEU A 402 1.39 -6.17 -0.53
CA LEU A 402 1.79 -7.53 -0.16
C LEU A 402 1.28 -7.94 1.22
N CYS A 403 0.96 -6.97 2.08
CA CYS A 403 0.60 -7.18 3.48
C CYS A 403 -0.90 -7.06 3.73
N PHE A 404 -1.46 -5.83 3.61
CA PHE A 404 -2.76 -5.48 4.21
C PHE A 404 -3.94 -6.32 3.70
N PRO A 405 -4.05 -6.67 2.39
CA PRO A 405 -5.19 -7.45 1.94
C PRO A 405 -5.22 -8.84 2.58
N GLY A 406 -4.07 -9.53 2.60
CA GLY A 406 -3.92 -10.84 3.22
C GLY A 406 -4.11 -10.81 4.74
N VAL A 407 -3.57 -9.80 5.42
CA VAL A 407 -3.72 -9.63 6.88
C VAL A 407 -5.20 -9.48 7.26
N PHE A 408 -5.95 -8.61 6.58
CA PHE A 408 -7.37 -8.46 6.83
C PHE A 408 -8.16 -9.71 6.44
N ARG A 409 -7.82 -10.37 5.32
CA ARG A 409 -8.47 -11.63 4.93
C ARG A 409 -8.31 -12.68 6.03
N GLY A 410 -7.10 -12.89 6.53
CA GLY A 410 -6.85 -13.85 7.61
C GLY A 410 -7.58 -13.49 8.91
N ALA A 411 -7.57 -12.21 9.30
CA ALA A 411 -8.28 -11.75 10.49
C ALA A 411 -9.80 -11.90 10.36
N LEU A 412 -10.37 -11.56 9.20
CA LEU A 412 -11.82 -11.71 8.92
C LEU A 412 -12.25 -13.18 8.89
N ASP A 413 -11.44 -14.07 8.31
CA ASP A 413 -11.76 -15.49 8.20
C ASP A 413 -11.93 -16.18 9.55
N VAL A 414 -11.16 -15.75 10.55
CA VAL A 414 -11.22 -16.28 11.91
C VAL A 414 -11.92 -15.34 12.88
N ARG A 415 -12.48 -14.24 12.42
CA ARG A 415 -13.15 -13.22 13.23
C ARG A 415 -12.27 -12.75 14.40
N ALA A 416 -10.98 -12.56 14.13
CA ALA A 416 -10.07 -12.06 15.15
C ALA A 416 -10.47 -10.64 15.57
N PRO A 417 -10.58 -10.32 16.86
CA PRO A 417 -10.94 -8.98 17.33
C PRO A 417 -9.81 -7.96 17.15
N ALA A 418 -8.58 -8.45 16.94
CA ALA A 418 -7.40 -7.61 16.78
C ALA A 418 -6.37 -8.29 15.88
N ILE A 419 -5.54 -7.47 15.20
CA ILE A 419 -4.32 -7.90 14.51
C ILE A 419 -3.15 -7.69 15.47
N THR A 420 -2.61 -8.80 16.01
CA THR A 420 -1.54 -8.78 17.01
C THR A 420 -0.15 -8.60 16.38
N GLU A 421 0.86 -8.28 17.21
CA GLU A 421 2.26 -8.22 16.76
C GLU A 421 2.74 -9.59 16.20
N ALA A 422 2.32 -10.69 16.82
CA ALA A 422 2.63 -12.04 16.34
C ALA A 422 2.01 -12.31 14.96
N MET A 423 0.75 -11.93 14.74
CA MET A 423 0.09 -12.03 13.43
C MET A 423 0.82 -11.18 12.34
N LYS A 424 1.29 -10.00 12.69
CA LYS A 424 2.09 -9.15 11.79
C LYS A 424 3.44 -9.80 11.45
N MET A 425 4.11 -10.40 12.41
CA MET A 425 5.35 -11.14 12.20
C MET A 425 5.12 -12.40 11.34
N ALA A 426 4.03 -13.13 11.57
CA ALA A 426 3.64 -14.27 10.74
C ALA A 426 3.40 -13.84 9.28
N ALA A 427 2.75 -12.70 9.07
CA ALA A 427 2.58 -12.10 7.75
C ALA A 427 3.92 -11.78 7.08
N ALA A 428 4.88 -11.19 7.80
CA ALA A 428 6.21 -10.91 7.26
C ALA A 428 6.95 -12.18 6.83
N HIS A 429 6.88 -13.23 7.62
CA HIS A 429 7.45 -14.55 7.26
C HIS A 429 6.76 -15.16 6.04
N ALA A 430 5.45 -15.06 5.94
CA ALA A 430 4.69 -15.58 4.78
C ALA A 430 5.05 -14.84 3.50
N ILE A 431 5.18 -13.51 3.53
CA ILE A 431 5.61 -12.72 2.37
C ILE A 431 7.05 -13.10 1.98
N ALA A 432 7.97 -13.22 2.94
CA ALA A 432 9.36 -13.61 2.66
C ALA A 432 9.43 -15.01 2.04
N ALA A 433 8.65 -15.95 2.53
CA ALA A 433 8.61 -17.34 2.05
C ALA A 433 7.98 -17.49 0.66
N ALA A 434 7.24 -16.49 0.17
CA ALA A 434 6.71 -16.47 -1.18
C ALA A 434 7.79 -16.26 -2.26
N VAL A 435 9.01 -15.92 -1.87
CA VAL A 435 10.20 -15.99 -2.73
C VAL A 435 10.88 -17.34 -2.46
N ALA A 436 10.88 -18.23 -3.47
CA ALA A 436 11.53 -19.53 -3.36
C ALA A 436 13.05 -19.38 -3.19
N GLU A 437 13.71 -20.34 -2.53
CA GLU A 437 15.15 -20.26 -2.25
C GLU A 437 16.01 -20.18 -3.53
N ASP A 438 15.59 -20.85 -4.59
CA ASP A 438 16.26 -20.86 -5.89
C ASP A 438 15.97 -19.60 -6.74
N GLU A 439 14.95 -18.82 -6.39
CA GLU A 439 14.63 -17.52 -6.98
C GLU A 439 15.29 -16.37 -6.24
N LEU A 440 15.71 -16.60 -5.00
CA LEU A 440 16.26 -15.54 -4.12
C LEU A 440 17.58 -15.00 -4.67
N ARG A 441 17.62 -13.71 -5.01
CA ARG A 441 18.77 -12.98 -5.54
C ARG A 441 18.73 -11.51 -5.17
N GLU A 442 19.81 -10.79 -5.40
CA GLU A 442 20.00 -9.40 -4.97
C GLU A 442 18.93 -8.43 -5.51
N ASP A 443 18.37 -8.72 -6.67
CA ASP A 443 17.29 -7.97 -7.32
C ASP A 443 15.91 -8.60 -7.14
N TYR A 444 15.78 -9.67 -6.32
CA TYR A 444 14.50 -10.33 -6.03
C TYR A 444 14.48 -10.90 -4.60
N ILE A 445 14.40 -9.99 -3.60
CA ILE A 445 14.32 -10.32 -2.16
C ILE A 445 12.89 -10.30 -1.63
N ILE A 446 11.96 -9.75 -2.40
CA ILE A 446 10.54 -9.64 -2.05
C ILE A 446 9.70 -10.01 -3.28
N PRO A 447 8.56 -10.71 -3.12
CA PRO A 447 7.77 -11.15 -4.27
C PRO A 447 7.16 -9.96 -5.02
N SER A 448 6.88 -10.16 -6.31
CA SER A 448 6.10 -9.19 -7.09
C SER A 448 4.73 -8.95 -6.44
N VAL A 449 4.26 -7.71 -6.46
CA VAL A 449 2.91 -7.34 -6.00
C VAL A 449 1.80 -8.07 -6.78
N PHE A 450 2.11 -8.57 -7.98
CA PHE A 450 1.17 -9.33 -8.81
C PHE A 450 1.23 -10.85 -8.57
N ASN A 451 2.08 -11.32 -7.65
CA ASN A 451 2.08 -12.73 -7.27
C ASN A 451 0.80 -13.05 -6.49
N ARG A 452 -0.10 -13.80 -7.11
CA ARG A 452 -1.44 -14.13 -6.58
C ARG A 452 -1.41 -15.09 -5.39
N GLU A 453 -0.28 -15.71 -5.09
CA GLU A 453 -0.14 -16.64 -3.97
C GLU A 453 0.18 -15.92 -2.65
N VAL A 454 0.65 -14.66 -2.71
CA VAL A 454 1.08 -13.91 -1.51
C VAL A 454 -0.09 -13.65 -0.56
N ALA A 455 -1.17 -13.03 -1.03
CA ALA A 455 -2.29 -12.68 -0.16
C ALA A 455 -2.96 -13.89 0.51
N PRO A 456 -3.20 -15.03 -0.21
CA PRO A 456 -3.67 -16.27 0.43
C PRO A 456 -2.68 -16.82 1.48
N ALA A 457 -1.38 -16.81 1.19
CA ALA A 457 -0.36 -17.28 2.13
C ALA A 457 -0.31 -16.42 3.40
N VAL A 458 -0.35 -15.10 3.25
CA VAL A 458 -0.43 -14.15 4.37
C VAL A 458 -1.71 -14.39 5.17
N ALA A 459 -2.86 -14.55 4.50
CA ALA A 459 -4.13 -14.80 5.17
C ALA A 459 -4.11 -16.09 6.00
N ALA A 460 -3.56 -17.16 5.44
CA ALA A 460 -3.40 -18.43 6.15
C ALA A 460 -2.50 -18.28 7.40
N ALA A 461 -1.32 -17.66 7.24
CA ALA A 461 -0.38 -17.47 8.34
C ALA A 461 -0.98 -16.61 9.47
N VAL A 462 -1.70 -15.55 9.13
CA VAL A 462 -2.38 -14.68 10.09
C VAL A 462 -3.49 -15.44 10.83
N ALA A 463 -4.30 -16.21 10.10
CA ALA A 463 -5.38 -16.99 10.68
C ALA A 463 -4.85 -18.10 11.61
N ASP A 464 -3.76 -18.78 11.22
CA ASP A 464 -3.14 -19.82 12.02
C ASP A 464 -2.52 -19.26 13.30
N GLU A 465 -1.85 -18.10 13.22
CA GLU A 465 -1.33 -17.43 14.41
C GLU A 465 -2.46 -16.97 15.35
N ALA A 466 -3.55 -16.45 14.81
CA ALA A 466 -4.73 -16.07 15.60
C ALA A 466 -5.34 -17.27 16.33
N ARG A 467 -5.39 -18.45 15.68
CA ARG A 467 -5.85 -19.71 16.31
C ARG A 467 -4.89 -20.18 17.39
N ALA A 468 -3.58 -20.15 17.11
CA ALA A 468 -2.55 -20.56 18.05
C ALA A 468 -2.53 -19.68 19.31
N ALA A 469 -2.73 -18.38 19.14
CA ALA A 469 -2.82 -17.40 20.24
C ALA A 469 -4.18 -17.43 20.98
N GLY A 470 -5.17 -18.19 20.52
CA GLY A 470 -6.52 -18.23 21.09
C GLY A 470 -7.33 -16.94 20.88
N THR A 471 -6.95 -16.11 19.92
CA THR A 471 -7.66 -14.86 19.56
C THR A 471 -8.69 -15.06 18.44
N ALA A 472 -8.64 -16.20 17.75
CA ALA A 472 -9.65 -16.59 16.79
C ALA A 472 -10.98 -16.86 17.50
N ARG A 473 -12.08 -16.29 16.98
CA ARG A 473 -13.43 -16.68 17.42
C ARG A 473 -13.84 -17.93 16.66
N ALA A 474 -14.79 -18.71 17.26
CA ALA A 474 -15.31 -19.91 16.60
C ALA A 474 -15.79 -19.56 15.19
N GLY A 475 -15.32 -20.31 14.20
CA GLY A 475 -15.75 -20.15 12.83
C GLY A 475 -17.26 -20.21 12.77
N LEU A 476 -17.87 -19.28 12.02
CA LEU A 476 -19.29 -19.44 11.66
C LEU A 476 -19.34 -20.70 10.79
N GLU A 477 -19.68 -21.84 11.38
CA GLU A 477 -20.24 -22.91 10.57
C GLU A 477 -21.38 -22.27 9.79
N LEU A 478 -21.42 -22.45 8.47
CA LEU A 478 -22.54 -22.05 7.64
C LEU A 478 -23.71 -22.98 7.97
N GLY A 479 -24.11 -22.99 9.26
CA GLY A 479 -25.24 -23.69 9.81
C GLY A 479 -26.38 -22.71 10.09
N PHE A 480 -27.59 -23.13 9.84
CA PHE A 480 -28.75 -22.39 10.26
C PHE A 480 -28.95 -22.57 11.77
N ALA A 481 -29.38 -21.50 12.44
CA ALA A 481 -29.75 -21.62 13.85
C ALA A 481 -30.93 -22.59 14.00
N PRO A 482 -31.08 -23.22 15.19
CA PRO A 482 -32.30 -24.04 15.46
C PRO A 482 -33.57 -23.23 15.20
N GLY A 483 -34.35 -23.63 14.20
CA GLY A 483 -35.51 -22.89 13.71
C GLY A 483 -35.35 -22.31 12.29
N ASP A 484 -34.15 -22.23 11.76
CA ASP A 484 -33.92 -21.94 10.36
C ASP A 484 -34.13 -23.21 9.52
N THR A 485 -35.00 -23.17 8.54
CA THR A 485 -35.54 -24.39 7.87
C THR A 485 -34.86 -24.73 6.55
N MET A 486 -33.69 -24.19 6.20
CA MET A 486 -33.05 -24.45 4.91
C MET A 486 -31.58 -24.85 5.03
N THR A 487 -31.21 -25.98 4.43
CA THR A 487 -29.84 -26.36 4.19
C THR A 487 -29.20 -25.44 3.16
N PRO A 488 -27.91 -24.98 3.35
CA PRO A 488 -27.19 -24.24 2.31
C PRO A 488 -27.13 -25.12 1.04
N SER A 489 -27.54 -24.57 -0.09
CA SER A 489 -27.23 -25.19 -1.36
C SER A 489 -25.71 -25.19 -1.55
N THR A 490 -25.14 -26.36 -1.78
CA THR A 490 -23.71 -26.58 -2.07
C THR A 490 -23.25 -25.98 -3.40
N THR A 491 -24.07 -25.13 -4.03
CA THR A 491 -23.86 -24.62 -5.39
C THR A 491 -23.15 -23.27 -5.47
N GLN A 492 -22.51 -22.78 -4.40
CA GLN A 492 -21.71 -21.55 -4.50
C GLN A 492 -20.26 -21.75 -4.99
N ALA A 493 -19.81 -22.99 -5.16
CA ALA A 493 -18.47 -23.27 -5.72
C ALA A 493 -18.43 -23.24 -7.26
N ASP A 494 -19.57 -23.40 -7.94
CA ASP A 494 -19.62 -23.56 -9.41
C ASP A 494 -20.16 -22.34 -10.19
N ALA A 495 -20.40 -21.22 -9.55
CA ALA A 495 -20.91 -20.00 -10.21
C ALA A 495 -19.79 -18.97 -10.56
N ARG A 496 -18.52 -19.41 -10.59
CA ARG A 496 -17.41 -18.63 -11.14
C ARG A 496 -16.92 -19.33 -12.42
N LEU A 497 -17.62 -19.15 -13.51
CA LEU A 497 -17.16 -19.27 -14.89
C LEU A 497 -17.74 -18.11 -15.68
#